data_7d503070751ed296b3e60ad5bd24c811
#
_entry.id   7d503070751ed296b3e60ad5bd24c811
#
_cell.length_a   1.000
_cell.length_b   1.000
_cell.length_c   1.000
_cell.angle_alpha   90.00
_cell.angle_beta   90.00
_cell.angle_gamma   90.00
#
_symmetry.space_group_name_H-M   'P 1'
#
loop_
_entity.id
_entity.type
_entity.pdbx_description
1 polymer ?
#
loop_
_entity_poly.entity_id
_entity_poly.type
_entity_poly.pdbx_seq_one_letter_code
_entity_poly.pdbx_strand_id
1 'polypeptide(L)'
;MPPLSLLIKPASSLCNLRCRYCFYHDLSSNRSIASYGLMSDAVLNQVLDRAFEQTSDALSLAFQGGEPTLCGLDFYRKLVAEVDRRNTRRIPVQYAIQTNGQVIDADWARFLAEHRFLVGLSIDGPAAMHDALRVDAQGNGSHKRAMQAAAHFKAQGTEFNVLAVVSDLLARHPDKVYRFFSQQGFQYLQFIPCLAPLGMDPKDDPHAVRPERFGSFLMRVFDLWFADLTSGKPVSIRLFDNYVRMLAGEAPEQCGLSGVCTCQMVIESDGVVYPCDFYVNDTWRLGDVFANSFADLLQSEKAQSFVAQSRPVPDRCQACRWYPLCRNGCRRDRLDSDTNALGLNRLCAAYESFFDHAYTRLEWLAGRLQTMQRQGNPR
;
A
#
# COMPACT_ATOMS: atom_id res chain seq x y z
N MET A 1 2.58 -20.38 -16.82
CA MET A 1 3.38 -19.81 -15.72
C MET A 1 2.44 -18.91 -14.93
N PRO A 2 2.53 -18.82 -13.60
CA PRO A 2 1.58 -18.08 -12.78
C PRO A 2 1.59 -16.58 -13.08
N PRO A 3 0.56 -15.82 -12.62
CA PRO A 3 0.58 -14.37 -12.65
C PRO A 3 1.81 -13.83 -11.90
N LEU A 4 2.39 -12.74 -12.40
CA LEU A 4 3.54 -12.07 -11.79
C LEU A 4 3.15 -10.65 -11.37
N SER A 5 3.49 -10.27 -10.15
CA SER A 5 3.34 -8.90 -9.66
C SER A 5 4.70 -8.36 -9.23
N LEU A 6 5.06 -7.19 -9.75
CA LEU A 6 6.31 -6.49 -9.44
C LEU A 6 6.00 -5.13 -8.84
N LEU A 7 6.72 -4.78 -7.76
CA LEU A 7 6.73 -3.44 -7.20
C LEU A 7 8.06 -2.77 -7.56
N ILE A 8 8.00 -1.74 -8.38
CA ILE A 8 9.18 -1.08 -8.95
C ILE A 8 9.37 0.29 -8.28
N LYS A 9 10.59 0.59 -7.86
CA LYS A 9 11.00 1.86 -7.25
C LYS A 9 11.87 2.66 -8.22
N PRO A 10 11.28 3.28 -9.26
CA PRO A 10 12.05 3.84 -10.37
C PRO A 10 12.86 5.08 -9.98
N ALA A 11 12.50 5.76 -8.90
CA ALA A 11 13.21 6.91 -8.34
C ALA A 11 13.95 6.59 -7.03
N SER A 12 14.12 5.29 -6.68
CA SER A 12 14.76 4.87 -5.44
C SER A 12 14.12 5.57 -4.21
N SER A 13 14.92 6.26 -3.40
CA SER A 13 14.48 7.08 -2.28
C SER A 13 14.28 8.57 -2.62
N LEU A 14 14.49 8.97 -3.88
CA LEU A 14 14.32 10.36 -4.29
C LEU A 14 12.86 10.78 -4.16
N CYS A 15 12.64 11.91 -3.48
CA CYS A 15 11.31 12.49 -3.31
C CYS A 15 11.39 14.01 -3.24
N ASN A 16 10.40 14.69 -3.78
CA ASN A 16 10.23 16.14 -3.69
C ASN A 16 9.53 16.60 -2.39
N LEU A 17 9.11 15.65 -1.54
CA LEU A 17 8.61 15.93 -0.18
C LEU A 17 9.56 15.39 0.90
N ARG A 18 9.37 15.88 2.12
CA ARG A 18 10.04 15.46 3.35
C ARG A 18 8.99 15.21 4.44
N CYS A 19 8.09 14.26 4.17
CA CYS A 19 7.04 13.89 5.11
C CYS A 19 7.65 13.42 6.43
N ARG A 20 7.18 13.95 7.56
CA ARG A 20 7.80 13.75 8.88
C ARG A 20 7.73 12.31 9.40
N TYR A 21 6.81 11.51 8.88
CA TYR A 21 6.59 10.09 9.21
C TYR A 21 7.05 9.12 8.09
N CYS A 22 7.85 9.59 7.12
CA CYS A 22 8.13 8.81 5.91
C CYS A 22 9.01 7.60 6.19
N PHE A 23 8.48 6.40 6.12
CA PHE A 23 9.24 5.17 6.33
C PHE A 23 10.28 4.91 5.22
N TYR A 24 10.10 5.44 4.01
CA TYR A 24 11.12 5.35 2.96
C TYR A 24 12.38 6.15 3.29
N HIS A 25 12.19 7.29 3.94
CA HIS A 25 13.34 8.09 4.40
C HIS A 25 14.10 7.33 5.49
N ASP A 26 13.40 6.74 6.45
CA ASP A 26 13.97 5.88 7.48
C ASP A 26 14.75 4.71 6.87
N LEU A 27 14.11 3.93 5.97
CA LEU A 27 14.78 2.81 5.29
C LEU A 27 16.03 3.25 4.54
N SER A 28 15.99 4.38 3.82
CA SER A 28 17.13 4.89 3.07
C SER A 28 18.29 5.32 3.95
N SER A 29 17.99 5.80 5.15
CA SER A 29 18.99 6.20 6.14
C SER A 29 19.66 5.01 6.83
N ASN A 30 19.01 3.85 6.81
CA ASN A 30 19.46 2.60 7.45
C ASN A 30 20.06 1.57 6.48
N ARG A 31 20.49 2.00 5.29
CA ARG A 31 21.17 1.13 4.32
C ARG A 31 22.48 1.77 3.85
N SER A 32 23.41 0.97 3.34
CA SER A 32 24.75 1.40 2.90
C SER A 32 24.73 2.47 1.80
N ILE A 33 23.73 2.40 0.90
CA ILE A 33 23.50 3.38 -0.16
C ILE A 33 22.09 3.95 -0.01
N ALA A 34 22.00 5.21 0.38
CA ALA A 34 20.73 5.88 0.65
C ALA A 34 19.84 6.01 -0.60
N SER A 35 20.43 6.23 -1.79
CA SER A 35 19.70 6.33 -3.06
C SER A 35 20.55 5.84 -4.22
N TYR A 36 19.92 5.09 -5.10
CA TYR A 36 20.52 4.64 -6.37
C TYR A 36 20.16 5.54 -7.56
N GLY A 37 19.49 6.68 -7.29
CA GLY A 37 19.09 7.61 -8.33
C GLY A 37 17.85 7.15 -9.10
N LEU A 38 17.72 7.62 -10.34
CA LEU A 38 16.64 7.23 -11.24
C LEU A 38 16.99 5.95 -12.00
N MET A 39 15.99 5.10 -12.23
CA MET A 39 16.13 3.86 -12.98
C MET A 39 16.58 4.17 -14.42
N SER A 40 17.64 3.49 -14.85
CA SER A 40 18.12 3.60 -16.23
C SER A 40 17.26 2.74 -17.17
N ASP A 41 17.35 3.08 -18.48
CA ASP A 41 16.74 2.28 -19.54
C ASP A 41 17.23 0.83 -19.56
N ALA A 42 18.49 0.59 -19.22
CA ALA A 42 19.06 -0.74 -19.16
C ALA A 42 18.39 -1.58 -18.07
N VAL A 43 18.21 -0.99 -16.88
CA VAL A 43 17.50 -1.68 -15.77
C VAL A 43 16.05 -1.92 -16.12
N LEU A 44 15.33 -0.90 -16.65
CA LEU A 44 13.93 -1.05 -17.06
C LEU A 44 13.77 -2.17 -18.07
N ASN A 45 14.61 -2.20 -19.11
CA ASN A 45 14.56 -3.24 -20.15
C ASN A 45 14.81 -4.62 -19.55
N GLN A 46 15.81 -4.78 -18.69
CA GLN A 46 16.12 -6.04 -18.04
C GLN A 46 14.97 -6.53 -17.14
N VAL A 47 14.34 -5.63 -16.37
CA VAL A 47 13.15 -5.95 -15.56
C VAL A 47 12.02 -6.50 -16.44
N LEU A 48 11.75 -5.83 -17.56
CA LEU A 48 10.70 -6.26 -18.48
C LEU A 48 11.03 -7.57 -19.19
N ASP A 49 12.28 -7.78 -19.61
CA ASP A 49 12.73 -9.05 -20.20
C ASP A 49 12.50 -10.19 -19.21
N ARG A 50 12.96 -10.07 -17.96
CA ARG A 50 12.73 -11.07 -16.91
C ARG A 50 11.24 -11.28 -16.61
N ALA A 51 10.44 -10.20 -16.62
CA ALA A 51 9.00 -10.31 -16.36
C ALA A 51 8.29 -11.15 -17.43
N PHE A 52 8.54 -10.88 -18.70
CA PHE A 52 7.94 -11.63 -19.81
C PHE A 52 8.51 -13.04 -20.01
N GLU A 53 9.72 -13.32 -19.52
CA GLU A 53 10.25 -14.68 -19.40
C GLU A 53 9.51 -15.48 -18.32
N GLN A 54 9.17 -14.83 -17.18
CA GLN A 54 8.63 -15.48 -15.98
C GLN A 54 7.13 -15.79 -16.07
N THR A 55 6.32 -14.93 -16.72
CA THR A 55 4.86 -15.11 -16.75
C THR A 55 4.29 -15.26 -18.16
N SER A 56 3.23 -16.10 -18.27
CA SER A 56 2.42 -16.26 -19.48
C SER A 56 0.93 -16.04 -19.21
N ASP A 57 0.56 -15.66 -17.98
CA ASP A 57 -0.82 -15.53 -17.54
C ASP A 57 -1.22 -14.04 -17.41
N ALA A 58 -0.63 -13.33 -16.44
CA ALA A 58 -0.87 -11.91 -16.23
C ALA A 58 0.36 -11.22 -15.61
N LEU A 59 0.53 -9.93 -15.89
CA LEU A 59 1.60 -9.11 -15.33
C LEU A 59 1.02 -7.86 -14.66
N SER A 60 1.40 -7.63 -13.39
CA SER A 60 1.09 -6.39 -12.68
C SER A 60 2.38 -5.62 -12.39
N LEU A 61 2.44 -4.37 -12.83
CA LEU A 61 3.55 -3.45 -12.63
C LEU A 61 3.08 -2.28 -11.75
N ALA A 62 3.52 -2.28 -10.50
CA ALA A 62 3.21 -1.21 -9.54
C ALA A 62 4.45 -0.35 -9.30
N PHE A 63 4.27 0.97 -9.32
CA PHE A 63 5.34 1.95 -9.15
C PHE A 63 5.18 2.70 -7.83
N GLN A 64 6.22 2.66 -7.00
CA GLN A 64 6.22 3.22 -5.67
C GLN A 64 7.66 3.60 -5.25
N GLY A 65 7.89 3.98 -4.01
CA GLY A 65 9.22 4.29 -3.50
C GLY A 65 9.28 5.69 -2.94
N GLY A 66 10.29 6.51 -3.29
CA GLY A 66 10.33 7.93 -2.97
C GLY A 66 9.12 8.65 -3.60
N GLU A 67 9.35 9.29 -4.74
CA GLU A 67 8.25 9.76 -5.60
C GLU A 67 8.48 9.27 -7.03
N PRO A 68 7.74 8.27 -7.51
CA PRO A 68 7.99 7.63 -8.79
C PRO A 68 7.81 8.58 -9.99
N THR A 69 6.96 9.63 -9.85
CA THR A 69 6.75 10.60 -10.91
C THR A 69 7.97 11.49 -11.20
N LEU A 70 8.98 11.48 -10.32
CA LEU A 70 10.26 12.18 -10.58
C LEU A 70 11.06 11.60 -11.76
N CYS A 71 10.75 10.39 -12.20
CA CYS A 71 11.31 9.84 -13.45
C CYS A 71 10.81 10.56 -14.70
N GLY A 72 9.79 11.40 -14.59
CA GLY A 72 9.18 12.12 -15.70
C GLY A 72 8.22 11.27 -16.52
N LEU A 73 7.34 11.94 -17.25
CA LEU A 73 6.29 11.28 -18.05
C LEU A 73 6.89 10.43 -19.20
N ASP A 74 8.03 10.83 -19.74
CA ASP A 74 8.69 10.10 -20.84
C ASP A 74 9.20 8.73 -20.44
N PHE A 75 9.61 8.55 -19.17
CA PHE A 75 9.91 7.22 -18.62
C PHE A 75 8.71 6.28 -18.72
N TYR A 76 7.51 6.75 -18.37
CA TYR A 76 6.29 5.93 -18.40
C TYR A 76 5.77 5.71 -19.82
N ARG A 77 5.92 6.69 -20.73
CA ARG A 77 5.65 6.49 -22.16
C ARG A 77 6.53 5.40 -22.74
N LYS A 78 7.82 5.43 -22.41
CA LYS A 78 8.77 4.39 -22.81
C LYS A 78 8.43 3.04 -22.19
N LEU A 79 8.11 2.99 -20.89
CA LEU A 79 7.67 1.77 -20.22
C LEU A 79 6.53 1.09 -20.98
N VAL A 80 5.47 1.83 -21.29
CA VAL A 80 4.29 1.26 -21.98
C VAL A 80 4.66 0.76 -23.36
N ALA A 81 5.43 1.53 -24.15
CA ALA A 81 5.89 1.13 -25.45
C ALA A 81 6.75 -0.16 -25.41
N GLU A 82 7.63 -0.27 -24.41
CA GLU A 82 8.50 -1.44 -24.22
C GLU A 82 7.70 -2.69 -23.74
N VAL A 83 6.65 -2.47 -22.93
CA VAL A 83 5.71 -3.54 -22.57
C VAL A 83 4.95 -4.02 -23.78
N ASP A 84 4.39 -3.12 -24.60
CA ASP A 84 3.64 -3.48 -25.82
C ASP A 84 4.52 -4.25 -26.81
N ARG A 85 5.78 -3.84 -26.98
CA ARG A 85 6.74 -4.52 -27.85
C ARG A 85 7.03 -5.95 -27.40
N ARG A 86 7.12 -6.21 -26.07
CA ARG A 86 7.43 -7.54 -25.51
C ARG A 86 6.20 -8.43 -25.38
N ASN A 87 5.03 -7.86 -25.23
CA ASN A 87 3.79 -8.61 -24.97
C ASN A 87 3.22 -9.28 -26.24
N THR A 88 4.05 -10.05 -26.92
CA THR A 88 3.66 -10.79 -28.14
C THR A 88 2.58 -11.82 -27.87
N ARG A 89 2.48 -12.32 -26.65
CA ARG A 89 1.44 -13.26 -26.20
C ARG A 89 0.12 -12.59 -25.80
N ARG A 90 0.07 -11.24 -25.79
CA ARG A 90 -1.10 -10.43 -25.42
C ARG A 90 -1.70 -10.80 -24.06
N ILE A 91 -0.84 -11.09 -23.08
CA ILE A 91 -1.30 -11.31 -21.71
C ILE A 91 -1.84 -10.00 -21.12
N PRO A 92 -2.79 -10.06 -20.16
CA PRO A 92 -3.24 -8.88 -19.43
C PRO A 92 -2.07 -8.23 -18.68
N VAL A 93 -1.90 -6.92 -18.87
CA VAL A 93 -0.94 -6.10 -18.09
C VAL A 93 -1.70 -5.04 -17.33
N GLN A 94 -1.46 -4.96 -16.03
CA GLN A 94 -2.04 -3.98 -15.13
C GLN A 94 -0.95 -3.03 -14.64
N TYR A 95 -1.27 -1.74 -14.62
CA TYR A 95 -0.39 -0.70 -14.11
C TYR A 95 -0.97 -0.05 -12.86
N ALA A 96 -0.12 0.21 -11.87
CA ALA A 96 -0.48 1.00 -10.70
C ALA A 96 0.66 1.98 -10.34
N ILE A 97 0.33 3.14 -9.82
CA ILE A 97 1.31 4.13 -9.36
C ILE A 97 0.85 4.78 -8.08
N GLN A 98 1.74 4.83 -7.07
CA GLN A 98 1.53 5.57 -5.84
C GLN A 98 2.26 6.90 -5.92
N THR A 99 1.55 8.02 -5.79
CA THR A 99 2.15 9.35 -5.91
C THR A 99 1.67 10.32 -4.81
N ASN A 100 2.53 11.29 -4.49
CA ASN A 100 2.18 12.43 -3.65
C ASN A 100 1.45 13.54 -4.42
N GLY A 101 1.32 13.44 -5.74
CA GLY A 101 0.56 14.34 -6.60
C GLY A 101 1.22 15.68 -6.92
N GLN A 102 2.47 15.94 -6.47
CA GLN A 102 3.09 17.28 -6.56
C GLN A 102 3.44 17.70 -7.99
N VAL A 103 3.64 16.74 -8.90
CA VAL A 103 4.01 17.03 -10.31
C VAL A 103 2.88 16.68 -11.29
N ILE A 104 1.75 16.21 -10.79
CA ILE A 104 0.63 15.79 -11.64
C ILE A 104 -0.08 17.02 -12.24
N ASP A 105 -0.10 17.05 -13.56
CA ASP A 105 -0.83 18.00 -14.39
C ASP A 105 -1.86 17.28 -15.30
N ALA A 106 -2.42 18.00 -16.26
CA ALA A 106 -3.41 17.46 -17.19
C ALA A 106 -2.81 16.39 -18.14
N ASP A 107 -1.54 16.52 -18.53
CA ASP A 107 -0.88 15.58 -19.43
C ASP A 107 -0.57 14.25 -18.69
N TRP A 108 -0.10 14.32 -17.46
CA TRP A 108 0.04 13.16 -16.59
C TRP A 108 -1.29 12.45 -16.39
N ALA A 109 -2.33 13.20 -16.00
CA ALA A 109 -3.65 12.60 -15.72
C ALA A 109 -4.23 11.92 -16.96
N ARG A 110 -4.10 12.55 -18.14
CA ARG A 110 -4.53 11.98 -19.43
C ARG A 110 -3.79 10.68 -19.74
N PHE A 111 -2.46 10.69 -19.65
CA PHE A 111 -1.64 9.50 -19.90
C PHE A 111 -2.02 8.35 -18.97
N LEU A 112 -2.19 8.61 -17.67
CA LEU A 112 -2.57 7.57 -16.70
C LEU A 112 -3.98 7.00 -16.99
N ALA A 113 -4.91 7.84 -17.46
CA ALA A 113 -6.24 7.40 -17.89
C ALA A 113 -6.19 6.53 -19.16
N GLU A 114 -5.48 7.00 -20.20
CA GLU A 114 -5.35 6.29 -21.49
C GLU A 114 -4.75 4.90 -21.32
N HIS A 115 -3.76 4.76 -20.44
CA HIS A 115 -3.09 3.49 -20.16
C HIS A 115 -3.64 2.75 -18.94
N ARG A 116 -4.79 3.20 -18.40
CA ARG A 116 -5.53 2.54 -17.31
C ARG A 116 -4.66 2.26 -16.07
N PHE A 117 -3.85 3.22 -15.69
CA PHE A 117 -3.14 3.15 -14.42
C PHE A 117 -4.12 3.29 -13.26
N LEU A 118 -4.06 2.38 -12.29
CA LEU A 118 -4.67 2.60 -10.98
C LEU A 118 -3.75 3.52 -10.15
N VAL A 119 -4.24 4.70 -9.80
CA VAL A 119 -3.45 5.68 -9.07
C VAL A 119 -3.78 5.65 -7.59
N GLY A 120 -2.76 5.54 -6.75
CA GLY A 120 -2.86 5.80 -5.32
C GLY A 120 -2.40 7.22 -5.03
N LEU A 121 -3.33 8.11 -4.68
CA LEU A 121 -3.00 9.51 -4.36
C LEU A 121 -2.89 9.71 -2.85
N SER A 122 -1.76 10.25 -2.40
CA SER A 122 -1.51 10.49 -0.98
C SER A 122 -2.19 11.75 -0.48
N ILE A 123 -3.26 11.63 0.33
CA ILE A 123 -3.93 12.75 1.01
C ILE A 123 -4.30 12.34 2.43
N ASP A 124 -3.80 13.06 3.45
CA ASP A 124 -4.04 12.75 4.87
C ASP A 124 -5.22 13.56 5.48
N GLY A 125 -6.27 13.81 4.70
CA GLY A 125 -7.43 14.56 5.18
C GLY A 125 -7.33 16.08 4.94
N PRO A 126 -7.95 16.92 5.80
CA PRO A 126 -7.96 18.38 5.65
C PRO A 126 -6.56 19.01 5.63
N ALA A 127 -6.41 20.15 4.96
CA ALA A 127 -5.14 20.84 4.74
C ALA A 127 -4.29 20.99 6.03
N ALA A 128 -4.90 21.43 7.12
CA ALA A 128 -4.18 21.63 8.39
C ALA A 128 -3.53 20.34 8.94
N MET A 129 -4.14 19.17 8.69
CA MET A 129 -3.60 17.89 9.13
C MET A 129 -2.58 17.35 8.14
N HIS A 130 -2.88 17.43 6.85
CA HIS A 130 -1.98 17.01 5.79
C HIS A 130 -0.66 17.81 5.81
N ASP A 131 -0.76 19.15 5.82
CA ASP A 131 0.39 20.06 5.76
C ASP A 131 1.21 20.08 7.05
N ALA A 132 0.66 19.61 8.17
CA ALA A 132 1.43 19.43 9.40
C ALA A 132 2.54 18.37 9.26
N LEU A 133 2.35 17.38 8.38
CA LEU A 133 3.24 16.21 8.26
C LEU A 133 3.80 16.00 6.86
N ARG A 134 3.04 16.32 5.81
CA ARG A 134 3.50 16.20 4.41
C ARG A 134 4.00 17.54 3.90
N VAL A 135 5.28 17.79 4.11
CA VAL A 135 5.95 19.04 3.75
C VAL A 135 7.05 18.83 2.72
N ASP A 136 7.41 19.89 2.01
CA ASP A 136 8.60 19.91 1.16
C ASP A 136 9.89 20.14 1.98
N ALA A 137 11.03 20.27 1.29
CA ALA A 137 12.32 20.51 1.94
C ALA A 137 12.41 21.88 2.66
N GLN A 138 11.55 22.84 2.30
CA GLN A 138 11.44 24.16 2.92
C GLN A 138 10.39 24.22 4.04
N GLY A 139 9.68 23.12 4.29
CA GLY A 139 8.61 23.04 5.29
C GLY A 139 7.26 23.54 4.81
N ASN A 140 7.08 23.81 3.51
CA ASN A 140 5.79 24.21 2.95
C ASN A 140 4.87 22.99 2.81
N GLY A 141 3.56 23.21 3.05
CA GLY A 141 2.54 22.18 2.89
C GLY A 141 2.31 21.76 1.44
N SER A 142 1.86 20.54 1.24
CA SER A 142 1.68 19.91 -0.08
C SER A 142 0.21 19.67 -0.46
N HIS A 143 -0.74 19.90 0.44
CA HIS A 143 -2.17 19.60 0.27
C HIS A 143 -2.77 20.23 -0.98
N LYS A 144 -2.51 21.52 -1.22
CA LYS A 144 -3.07 22.25 -2.37
C LYS A 144 -2.75 21.55 -3.70
N ARG A 145 -1.50 21.12 -3.90
CA ARG A 145 -1.08 20.41 -5.12
C ARG A 145 -1.68 19.01 -5.20
N ALA A 146 -1.74 18.28 -4.10
CA ALA A 146 -2.39 16.98 -4.07
C ALA A 146 -3.89 17.07 -4.44
N MET A 147 -4.59 18.12 -3.98
CA MET A 147 -5.98 18.36 -4.37
C MET A 147 -6.12 18.80 -5.84
N GLN A 148 -5.15 19.54 -6.39
CA GLN A 148 -5.09 19.84 -7.83
C GLN A 148 -4.90 18.57 -8.66
N ALA A 149 -4.02 17.65 -8.23
CA ALA A 149 -3.84 16.35 -8.87
C ALA A 149 -5.17 15.55 -8.89
N ALA A 150 -5.88 15.50 -7.76
CA ALA A 150 -7.20 14.86 -7.70
C ALA A 150 -8.22 15.50 -8.68
N ALA A 151 -8.18 16.84 -8.85
CA ALA A 151 -9.02 17.52 -9.83
C ALA A 151 -8.65 17.14 -11.27
N HIS A 152 -7.36 17.03 -11.59
CA HIS A 152 -6.91 16.57 -12.91
C HIS A 152 -7.33 15.12 -13.17
N PHE A 153 -7.21 14.23 -12.20
CA PHE A 153 -7.66 12.84 -12.33
C PHE A 153 -9.16 12.75 -12.62
N LYS A 154 -9.98 13.49 -11.86
CA LYS A 154 -11.42 13.54 -12.10
C LYS A 154 -11.77 14.09 -13.50
N ALA A 155 -11.09 15.14 -13.94
CA ALA A 155 -11.33 15.77 -15.25
C ALA A 155 -10.96 14.86 -16.43
N GLN A 156 -9.94 14.00 -16.27
CA GLN A 156 -9.48 13.09 -17.32
C GLN A 156 -10.06 11.66 -17.18
N GLY A 157 -10.86 11.38 -16.16
CA GLY A 157 -11.41 10.04 -15.90
C GLY A 157 -10.35 9.02 -15.46
N THR A 158 -9.25 9.48 -14.86
CA THR A 158 -8.21 8.60 -14.29
C THR A 158 -8.77 7.88 -13.07
N GLU A 159 -8.64 6.55 -13.02
CA GLU A 159 -9.02 5.78 -11.84
C GLU A 159 -8.02 6.01 -10.69
N PHE A 160 -8.52 6.46 -9.55
CA PHE A 160 -7.67 6.66 -8.39
C PHE A 160 -8.37 6.35 -7.06
N ASN A 161 -7.56 5.92 -6.10
CA ASN A 161 -7.92 5.85 -4.70
C ASN A 161 -7.09 6.83 -3.87
N VAL A 162 -7.60 7.19 -2.70
CA VAL A 162 -6.88 8.06 -1.76
C VAL A 162 -6.28 7.20 -0.65
N LEU A 163 -4.96 7.37 -0.43
CA LEU A 163 -4.25 6.75 0.68
C LEU A 163 -3.97 7.81 1.74
N ALA A 164 -4.46 7.57 2.95
CA ALA A 164 -4.25 8.41 4.11
C ALA A 164 -3.45 7.67 5.18
N VAL A 165 -2.32 8.24 5.58
CA VAL A 165 -1.55 7.72 6.72
C VAL A 165 -2.19 8.21 8.01
N VAL A 166 -2.70 7.27 8.79
CA VAL A 166 -3.32 7.56 10.09
C VAL A 166 -2.22 7.75 11.14
N SER A 167 -1.71 8.96 11.21
CA SER A 167 -0.82 9.40 12.29
C SER A 167 -1.59 9.59 13.60
N ASP A 168 -0.86 9.73 14.71
CA ASP A 168 -1.48 10.04 16.00
C ASP A 168 -2.30 11.36 15.96
N LEU A 169 -1.83 12.35 15.17
CA LEU A 169 -2.57 13.59 14.90
C LEU A 169 -3.90 13.32 14.16
N LEU A 170 -3.85 12.55 13.07
CA LEU A 170 -5.04 12.26 12.27
C LEU A 170 -6.07 11.45 13.05
N ALA A 171 -5.61 10.48 13.82
CA ALA A 171 -6.45 9.59 14.61
C ALA A 171 -7.31 10.29 15.67
N ARG A 172 -6.95 11.52 16.08
CA ARG A 172 -7.73 12.34 17.01
C ARG A 172 -9.00 12.93 16.41
N HIS A 173 -9.15 12.92 15.09
CA HIS A 173 -10.17 13.67 14.39
C HIS A 173 -10.93 12.85 13.33
N PRO A 174 -11.44 11.63 13.64
CA PRO A 174 -12.06 10.74 12.68
C PRO A 174 -13.24 11.37 11.91
N ASP A 175 -14.09 12.15 12.59
CA ASP A 175 -15.23 12.84 11.96
C ASP A 175 -14.79 13.86 10.92
N LYS A 176 -13.76 14.66 11.22
CA LYS A 176 -13.25 15.69 10.29
C LYS A 176 -12.61 15.03 9.07
N VAL A 177 -11.86 13.93 9.29
CA VAL A 177 -11.18 13.19 8.23
C VAL A 177 -12.19 12.53 7.30
N TYR A 178 -13.15 11.78 7.85
CA TYR A 178 -14.15 11.10 7.04
C TYR A 178 -15.03 12.08 6.26
N ARG A 179 -15.55 13.12 6.94
CA ARG A 179 -16.39 14.14 6.29
C ARG A 179 -15.64 14.90 5.19
N PHE A 180 -14.34 15.19 5.39
CA PHE A 180 -13.52 15.79 4.35
C PHE A 180 -13.51 14.94 3.08
N PHE A 181 -13.20 13.65 3.18
CA PHE A 181 -13.16 12.77 2.02
C PHE A 181 -14.53 12.60 1.37
N SER A 182 -15.58 12.46 2.15
CA SER A 182 -16.96 12.37 1.65
C SER A 182 -17.38 13.65 0.91
N GLN A 183 -17.09 14.83 1.46
CA GLN A 183 -17.40 16.12 0.83
C GLN A 183 -16.60 16.36 -0.45
N GLN A 184 -15.37 15.86 -0.52
CA GLN A 184 -14.57 15.88 -1.75
C GLN A 184 -15.05 14.86 -2.80
N GLY A 185 -15.99 13.99 -2.47
CA GLY A 185 -16.49 12.95 -3.37
C GLY A 185 -15.45 11.87 -3.68
N PHE A 186 -14.54 11.57 -2.74
CA PHE A 186 -13.62 10.45 -2.87
C PHE A 186 -14.33 9.16 -2.49
N GLN A 187 -14.39 8.22 -3.43
CA GLN A 187 -15.15 6.98 -3.28
C GLN A 187 -14.31 5.79 -2.84
N TYR A 188 -13.00 5.84 -2.98
CA TYR A 188 -12.07 4.76 -2.68
C TYR A 188 -11.00 5.26 -1.71
N LEU A 189 -11.04 4.76 -0.48
CA LEU A 189 -10.18 5.21 0.62
C LEU A 189 -9.37 4.05 1.19
N GLN A 190 -8.12 4.32 1.52
CA GLN A 190 -7.26 3.42 2.26
C GLN A 190 -6.65 4.15 3.45
N PHE A 191 -6.95 3.69 4.66
CA PHE A 191 -6.36 4.17 5.91
C PHE A 191 -5.20 3.26 6.31
N ILE A 192 -4.00 3.81 6.41
CA ILE A 192 -2.77 3.08 6.70
C ILE A 192 -2.24 3.56 8.04
N PRO A 193 -2.11 2.69 9.07
CA PRO A 193 -1.54 3.13 10.34
C PRO A 193 -0.10 3.62 10.18
N CYS A 194 0.20 4.79 10.74
CA CYS A 194 1.54 5.36 10.72
C CYS A 194 2.51 4.45 11.47
N LEU A 195 3.62 4.11 10.83
CA LEU A 195 4.70 3.30 11.39
C LEU A 195 5.71 4.19 12.11
N ALA A 196 6.29 3.69 13.20
CA ALA A 196 7.52 4.25 13.75
C ALA A 196 8.73 3.87 12.89
N PRO A 197 9.85 4.60 12.93
CA PRO A 197 11.12 4.22 12.35
C PRO A 197 11.59 2.81 12.80
N LEU A 198 12.43 2.17 11.99
CA LEU A 198 13.01 0.88 12.33
C LEU A 198 13.91 0.99 13.58
N GLY A 199 13.70 0.11 14.54
CA GLY A 199 14.48 0.10 15.79
C GLY A 199 14.06 1.17 16.82
N MET A 200 13.00 1.95 16.53
CA MET A 200 12.42 2.89 17.50
C MET A 200 11.18 2.27 18.14
N ASP A 201 11.04 2.39 19.48
CA ASP A 201 9.77 2.05 20.12
C ASP A 201 8.68 2.99 19.60
N PRO A 202 7.55 2.47 19.09
CA PRO A 202 6.45 3.30 18.61
C PRO A 202 5.89 4.30 19.61
N LYS A 203 6.14 4.10 20.90
CA LYS A 203 5.76 5.05 21.97
C LYS A 203 6.59 6.33 21.95
N ASP A 204 7.83 6.24 21.44
CA ASP A 204 8.78 7.36 21.40
C ASP A 204 8.64 8.19 20.13
N ASP A 205 7.95 7.65 19.09
CA ASP A 205 7.66 8.40 17.87
C ASP A 205 6.38 9.25 18.04
N PRO A 206 6.46 10.58 17.89
CA PRO A 206 5.31 11.47 18.02
C PRO A 206 4.26 11.28 16.90
N HIS A 207 4.61 10.60 15.83
CA HIS A 207 3.76 10.42 14.65
C HIS A 207 3.12 9.03 14.58
N ALA A 208 3.78 8.00 15.11
CA ALA A 208 3.23 6.65 15.14
C ALA A 208 1.90 6.63 15.90
N VAL A 209 0.89 6.03 15.26
CA VAL A 209 -0.44 5.98 15.88
C VAL A 209 -0.46 5.01 17.07
N ARG A 210 -1.00 5.48 18.20
CA ARG A 210 -1.18 4.68 19.41
C ARG A 210 -2.36 3.71 19.24
N PRO A 211 -2.28 2.48 19.79
CA PRO A 211 -3.32 1.47 19.62
C PRO A 211 -4.72 1.96 20.01
N GLU A 212 -4.86 2.62 21.15
CA GLU A 212 -6.16 3.07 21.67
C GLU A 212 -6.79 4.14 20.76
N ARG A 213 -5.96 5.03 20.20
CA ARG A 213 -6.41 6.05 19.26
C ARG A 213 -6.77 5.45 17.91
N PHE A 214 -5.98 4.48 17.43
CA PHE A 214 -6.27 3.82 16.18
C PHE A 214 -7.57 3.01 16.27
N GLY A 215 -7.79 2.31 17.38
CA GLY A 215 -9.06 1.61 17.65
C GLY A 215 -10.26 2.56 17.66
N SER A 216 -10.16 3.68 18.40
CA SER A 216 -11.22 4.70 18.43
C SER A 216 -11.46 5.33 17.06
N PHE A 217 -10.40 5.58 16.28
CA PHE A 217 -10.49 6.09 14.91
C PHE A 217 -11.23 5.08 14.01
N LEU A 218 -10.85 3.81 14.02
CA LEU A 218 -11.49 2.79 13.20
C LEU A 218 -12.97 2.62 13.55
N MET A 219 -13.31 2.55 14.84
CA MET A 219 -14.71 2.41 15.28
C MET A 219 -15.54 3.60 14.80
N ARG A 220 -15.05 4.83 14.98
CA ARG A 220 -15.80 6.02 14.59
C ARG A 220 -15.94 6.17 13.07
N VAL A 221 -14.87 5.91 12.31
CA VAL A 221 -14.92 5.93 10.84
C VAL A 221 -15.86 4.83 10.33
N PHE A 222 -15.85 3.66 10.96
CA PHE A 222 -16.76 2.57 10.61
C PHE A 222 -18.23 2.95 10.83
N ASP A 223 -18.56 3.62 11.94
CA ASP A 223 -19.93 4.08 12.20
C ASP A 223 -20.43 5.05 11.14
N LEU A 224 -19.59 6.02 10.74
CA LEU A 224 -19.90 6.99 9.70
C LEU A 224 -20.04 6.31 8.33
N TRP A 225 -19.11 5.43 7.99
CA TRP A 225 -19.12 4.66 6.76
C TRP A 225 -20.35 3.75 6.64
N PHE A 226 -20.70 3.05 7.72
CA PHE A 226 -21.85 2.17 7.74
C PHE A 226 -23.16 2.95 7.59
N ALA A 227 -23.27 4.11 8.22
CA ALA A 227 -24.42 5.01 8.05
C ALA A 227 -24.56 5.52 6.61
N ASP A 228 -23.46 5.94 5.98
CA ASP A 228 -23.47 6.38 4.58
C ASP A 228 -23.81 5.23 3.64
N LEU A 229 -23.22 4.05 3.83
CA LEU A 229 -23.47 2.84 3.03
C LEU A 229 -24.95 2.45 3.08
N THR A 230 -25.56 2.45 4.27
CA THR A 230 -26.97 2.08 4.46
C THR A 230 -27.95 3.17 4.00
N SER A 231 -27.50 4.42 3.87
CA SER A 231 -28.27 5.52 3.30
C SER A 231 -28.12 5.68 1.79
N GLY A 232 -27.46 4.73 1.12
CA GLY A 232 -27.27 4.75 -0.34
C GLY A 232 -26.13 5.64 -0.84
N LYS A 233 -25.16 5.97 0.03
CA LYS A 233 -23.94 6.72 -0.31
C LYS A 233 -22.72 5.81 -0.18
N PRO A 234 -22.48 4.88 -1.11
CA PRO A 234 -21.40 3.91 -0.97
C PRO A 234 -20.04 4.60 -1.10
N VAL A 235 -19.19 4.32 -0.13
CA VAL A 235 -17.76 4.63 -0.14
C VAL A 235 -17.02 3.32 0.12
N SER A 236 -16.02 3.00 -0.66
CA SER A 236 -15.13 1.85 -0.44
C SER A 236 -14.04 2.26 0.55
N ILE A 237 -13.97 1.59 1.68
CA ILE A 237 -12.83 1.67 2.59
C ILE A 237 -12.15 0.30 2.59
N ARG A 238 -10.99 0.22 1.94
CA ARG A 238 -10.31 -1.04 1.64
C ARG A 238 -10.22 -2.01 2.81
N LEU A 239 -9.95 -1.52 4.02
CA LEU A 239 -9.86 -2.35 5.21
C LEU A 239 -11.22 -3.00 5.57
N PHE A 240 -12.30 -2.22 5.53
CA PHE A 240 -13.64 -2.70 5.87
C PHE A 240 -14.17 -3.65 4.78
N ASP A 241 -13.93 -3.32 3.52
CA ASP A 241 -14.29 -4.19 2.39
C ASP A 241 -13.59 -5.54 2.47
N ASN A 242 -12.30 -5.57 2.86
CA ASN A 242 -11.58 -6.81 3.10
C ASN A 242 -12.23 -7.64 4.22
N TYR A 243 -12.61 -7.04 5.35
CA TYR A 243 -13.26 -7.77 6.43
C TYR A 243 -14.63 -8.34 6.02
N VAL A 244 -15.44 -7.58 5.28
CA VAL A 244 -16.71 -8.04 4.73
C VAL A 244 -16.50 -9.23 3.80
N ARG A 245 -15.54 -9.15 2.88
CA ARG A 245 -15.20 -10.23 1.94
C ARG A 245 -14.63 -11.46 2.64
N MET A 246 -13.78 -11.29 3.65
CA MET A 246 -13.25 -12.41 4.45
C MET A 246 -14.36 -13.13 5.18
N LEU A 247 -15.34 -12.43 5.76
CA LEU A 247 -16.53 -13.03 6.37
C LEU A 247 -17.44 -13.69 5.35
N ALA A 248 -17.44 -13.22 4.10
CA ALA A 248 -18.14 -13.89 2.99
C ALA A 248 -17.40 -15.13 2.46
N GLY A 249 -16.21 -15.46 2.97
CA GLY A 249 -15.42 -16.63 2.59
C GLY A 249 -14.35 -16.38 1.54
N GLU A 250 -14.08 -15.11 1.16
CA GLU A 250 -13.04 -14.75 0.20
C GLU A 250 -11.67 -14.61 0.90
N ALA A 251 -10.60 -14.80 0.13
CA ALA A 251 -9.25 -14.50 0.60
C ALA A 251 -9.05 -12.97 0.73
N PRO A 252 -8.27 -12.49 1.71
CA PRO A 252 -7.99 -11.08 1.84
C PRO A 252 -7.13 -10.57 0.67
N GLU A 253 -7.45 -9.41 0.16
CA GLU A 253 -6.68 -8.70 -0.84
C GLU A 253 -5.42 -8.04 -0.22
N GLN A 254 -5.55 -7.52 1.00
CA GLN A 254 -4.44 -6.90 1.71
C GLN A 254 -3.48 -7.95 2.28
N CYS A 255 -2.22 -7.89 1.87
CA CYS A 255 -1.14 -8.76 2.36
C CYS A 255 -1.06 -8.80 3.90
N GLY A 256 -1.24 -7.67 4.59
CA GLY A 256 -1.27 -7.60 6.06
C GLY A 256 -2.39 -8.42 6.73
N LEU A 257 -3.43 -8.82 5.99
CA LEU A 257 -4.52 -9.65 6.51
C LEU A 257 -4.34 -11.14 6.19
N SER A 258 -3.27 -11.52 5.51
CA SER A 258 -2.99 -12.92 5.18
C SER A 258 -2.39 -13.71 6.34
N GLY A 259 -1.79 -13.04 7.34
CA GLY A 259 -1.13 -13.66 8.49
C GLY A 259 0.27 -14.19 8.21
N VAL A 260 0.62 -14.37 6.94
CA VAL A 260 1.93 -14.83 6.45
C VAL A 260 2.40 -13.90 5.35
N CYS A 261 3.68 -13.53 5.36
CA CYS A 261 4.26 -12.73 4.29
C CYS A 261 4.35 -13.51 2.98
N THR A 262 4.26 -12.78 1.88
CA THR A 262 4.67 -13.25 0.56
C THR A 262 5.90 -12.45 0.10
N CYS A 263 6.69 -13.00 -0.80
CA CYS A 263 7.75 -12.24 -1.46
C CYS A 263 7.13 -11.39 -2.57
N GLN A 264 7.14 -10.06 -2.38
CA GLN A 264 6.46 -9.10 -3.28
C GLN A 264 7.30 -8.69 -4.50
N MET A 265 8.55 -9.16 -4.62
CA MET A 265 9.46 -8.78 -5.70
C MET A 265 9.55 -7.26 -5.88
N VAL A 266 10.10 -6.60 -4.85
CA VAL A 266 10.34 -5.15 -4.88
C VAL A 266 11.67 -4.89 -5.57
N ILE A 267 11.65 -4.10 -6.66
CA ILE A 267 12.80 -3.83 -7.51
C ILE A 267 13.23 -2.38 -7.31
N GLU A 268 14.45 -2.18 -6.85
CA GLU A 268 15.06 -0.87 -6.68
C GLU A 268 15.56 -0.34 -8.04
N SER A 269 15.85 0.96 -8.13
CA SER A 269 16.23 1.62 -9.39
C SER A 269 17.54 1.11 -10.02
N ASP A 270 18.39 0.44 -9.25
CA ASP A 270 19.61 -0.25 -9.72
C ASP A 270 19.38 -1.69 -10.20
N GLY A 271 18.14 -2.20 -10.08
CA GLY A 271 17.77 -3.57 -10.44
C GLY A 271 17.89 -4.61 -9.32
N VAL A 272 18.30 -4.20 -8.13
CA VAL A 272 18.33 -5.09 -6.95
C VAL A 272 16.92 -5.40 -6.48
N VAL A 273 16.69 -6.66 -6.08
CA VAL A 273 15.38 -7.18 -5.69
C VAL A 273 15.30 -7.48 -4.20
N TYR A 274 14.17 -7.11 -3.60
CA TYR A 274 13.88 -7.29 -2.18
C TYR A 274 12.53 -7.99 -1.97
N PRO A 275 12.30 -8.66 -0.82
CA PRO A 275 11.07 -9.43 -0.59
C PRO A 275 9.85 -8.59 -0.27
N CYS A 276 10.03 -7.36 0.25
CA CYS A 276 8.94 -6.50 0.69
C CYS A 276 9.39 -5.04 0.72
N ASP A 277 8.46 -4.13 0.44
CA ASP A 277 8.71 -2.68 0.42
C ASP A 277 9.18 -2.12 1.78
N PHE A 278 8.73 -2.70 2.88
CA PHE A 278 9.18 -2.36 4.23
C PHE A 278 10.55 -2.93 4.63
N TYR A 279 11.19 -3.68 3.74
CA TYR A 279 12.45 -4.38 4.00
C TYR A 279 13.46 -4.17 2.87
N VAL A 280 13.44 -2.99 2.25
CA VAL A 280 14.42 -2.57 1.22
C VAL A 280 15.68 -2.09 1.95
N ASN A 281 16.42 -3.03 2.55
CA ASN A 281 17.67 -2.80 3.28
C ASN A 281 18.70 -3.87 2.96
N ASP A 282 19.95 -3.67 3.36
CA ASP A 282 21.08 -4.57 3.00
C ASP A 282 20.88 -6.01 3.46
N THR A 283 20.22 -6.23 4.60
CA THR A 283 19.92 -7.56 5.14
C THR A 283 19.06 -8.40 4.21
N TRP A 284 18.08 -7.78 3.55
CA TRP A 284 17.05 -8.47 2.77
C TRP A 284 17.26 -8.38 1.26
N ARG A 285 18.43 -8.01 0.80
CA ARG A 285 18.79 -8.09 -0.62
C ARG A 285 18.74 -9.55 -1.10
N LEU A 286 17.88 -9.86 -2.08
CA LEU A 286 17.71 -11.21 -2.64
C LEU A 286 18.70 -11.50 -3.77
N GLY A 287 18.98 -10.51 -4.61
CA GLY A 287 19.81 -10.56 -5.80
C GLY A 287 19.50 -9.41 -6.73
N ASP A 288 19.79 -9.51 -8.01
CA ASP A 288 19.51 -8.49 -9.01
C ASP A 288 19.00 -9.08 -10.33
N VAL A 289 18.30 -8.26 -11.12
CA VAL A 289 17.66 -8.68 -12.38
C VAL A 289 18.64 -9.03 -13.50
N PHE A 290 19.91 -8.61 -13.42
CA PHE A 290 20.92 -8.93 -14.42
C PHE A 290 21.47 -10.34 -14.23
N ALA A 291 21.69 -10.75 -12.97
CA ALA A 291 22.28 -12.03 -12.62
C ALA A 291 21.25 -13.15 -12.44
N ASN A 292 20.01 -12.81 -12.02
CA ASN A 292 19.02 -13.78 -11.56
C ASN A 292 17.70 -13.71 -12.33
N SER A 293 17.01 -14.85 -12.51
CA SER A 293 15.60 -14.86 -12.87
C SER A 293 14.72 -14.60 -11.65
N PHE A 294 13.47 -14.16 -11.85
CA PHE A 294 12.54 -14.01 -10.72
C PHE A 294 12.21 -15.35 -10.05
N ALA A 295 12.24 -16.46 -10.79
CA ALA A 295 12.08 -17.79 -10.22
C ALA A 295 13.20 -18.15 -9.25
N ASP A 296 14.47 -17.88 -9.62
CA ASP A 296 15.62 -18.12 -8.76
C ASP A 296 15.54 -17.28 -7.48
N LEU A 297 15.17 -16.00 -7.63
CA LEU A 297 15.01 -15.08 -6.49
C LEU A 297 13.93 -15.54 -5.51
N LEU A 298 12.76 -15.99 -6.03
CA LEU A 298 11.69 -16.53 -5.19
C LEU A 298 12.08 -17.84 -4.47
N GLN A 299 12.93 -18.65 -5.09
CA GLN A 299 13.40 -19.90 -4.54
C GLN A 299 14.64 -19.74 -3.65
N SER A 300 15.22 -18.53 -3.59
CA SER A 300 16.40 -18.27 -2.76
C SER A 300 16.13 -18.55 -1.28
N GLU A 301 17.14 -19.06 -0.58
CA GLU A 301 17.07 -19.32 0.87
C GLU A 301 16.60 -18.07 1.63
N LYS A 302 17.07 -16.88 1.23
CA LYS A 302 16.69 -15.61 1.86
C LYS A 302 15.22 -15.27 1.67
N ALA A 303 14.64 -15.46 0.47
CA ALA A 303 13.23 -15.26 0.22
C ALA A 303 12.36 -16.24 1.01
N GLN A 304 12.75 -17.51 1.04
CA GLN A 304 12.07 -18.54 1.82
C GLN A 304 12.16 -18.26 3.32
N SER A 305 13.32 -17.86 3.82
CA SER A 305 13.53 -17.46 5.22
C SER A 305 12.66 -16.24 5.59
N PHE A 306 12.55 -15.23 4.71
CA PHE A 306 11.68 -14.07 4.93
C PHE A 306 10.22 -14.48 5.16
N VAL A 307 9.72 -15.38 4.35
CA VAL A 307 8.35 -15.92 4.46
C VAL A 307 8.22 -16.81 5.71
N ALA A 308 9.15 -17.74 5.91
CA ALA A 308 9.13 -18.70 7.03
C ALA A 308 9.13 -17.98 8.39
N GLN A 309 9.98 -16.97 8.57
CA GLN A 309 10.03 -16.16 9.79
C GLN A 309 8.72 -15.45 10.12
N SER A 310 7.85 -15.21 9.14
CA SER A 310 6.57 -14.54 9.38
C SER A 310 5.45 -15.48 9.87
N ARG A 311 5.66 -16.81 9.82
CA ARG A 311 4.63 -17.82 10.11
C ARG A 311 4.31 -18.02 11.60
N PRO A 312 5.25 -17.86 12.55
CA PRO A 312 4.94 -18.09 13.95
C PRO A 312 3.76 -17.25 14.43
N VAL A 313 2.84 -17.90 15.13
CA VAL A 313 1.63 -17.30 15.69
C VAL A 313 1.78 -17.26 17.20
N PRO A 314 1.73 -16.06 17.84
CA PRO A 314 1.79 -15.94 19.30
C PRO A 314 0.64 -16.69 19.98
N ASP A 315 0.89 -17.26 21.19
CA ASP A 315 -0.13 -18.01 21.94
C ASP A 315 -1.40 -17.21 22.18
N ARG A 316 -1.28 -15.90 22.46
CA ARG A 316 -2.44 -15.00 22.58
C ARG A 316 -3.29 -14.99 21.31
N CYS A 317 -2.67 -15.05 20.14
CA CYS A 317 -3.39 -15.08 18.87
C CYS A 317 -4.08 -16.43 18.61
N GLN A 318 -3.47 -17.54 19.05
CA GLN A 318 -4.07 -18.88 18.91
C GLN A 318 -5.38 -19.00 19.69
N ALA A 319 -5.49 -18.36 20.85
CA ALA A 319 -6.69 -18.33 21.69
C ALA A 319 -7.66 -17.18 21.33
N CYS A 320 -7.32 -16.32 20.38
CA CYS A 320 -8.09 -15.12 20.08
C CYS A 320 -9.26 -15.41 19.13
N ARG A 321 -10.50 -15.07 19.53
CA ARG A 321 -11.70 -15.21 18.69
C ARG A 321 -11.63 -14.41 17.39
N TRP A 322 -10.85 -13.33 17.36
CA TRP A 322 -10.69 -12.45 16.19
C TRP A 322 -9.54 -12.85 15.26
N TYR A 323 -8.80 -13.91 15.61
CA TYR A 323 -7.67 -14.36 14.79
C TYR A 323 -8.06 -14.65 13.32
N PRO A 324 -9.22 -15.23 12.98
CA PRO A 324 -9.62 -15.48 11.60
C PRO A 324 -9.66 -14.22 10.72
N LEU A 325 -9.93 -13.04 11.30
CA LEU A 325 -9.97 -11.74 10.62
C LEU A 325 -8.67 -10.96 10.77
N CYS A 326 -8.08 -10.92 11.97
CA CYS A 326 -6.88 -10.15 12.27
C CYS A 326 -5.60 -10.81 11.77
N ARG A 327 -5.44 -12.11 11.99
CA ARG A 327 -4.27 -12.94 11.65
C ARG A 327 -2.92 -12.35 12.08
N ASN A 328 -2.92 -11.57 13.16
CA ASN A 328 -1.74 -10.86 13.69
C ASN A 328 -1.13 -9.79 12.76
N GLY A 329 -1.81 -9.43 11.66
CA GLY A 329 -1.45 -8.28 10.83
C GLY A 329 -0.12 -8.39 10.07
N CYS A 330 0.41 -7.23 9.69
CA CYS A 330 1.66 -7.10 8.95
C CYS A 330 2.89 -7.45 9.82
N ARG A 331 3.88 -8.13 9.24
CA ARG A 331 5.19 -8.40 9.86
C ARG A 331 5.83 -7.14 10.44
N ARG A 332 5.70 -5.99 9.76
CA ARG A 332 6.29 -4.72 10.19
C ARG A 332 5.69 -4.19 11.51
N ASP A 333 4.41 -4.49 11.77
CA ASP A 333 3.72 -4.16 13.02
C ASP A 333 3.93 -5.18 14.14
N ARG A 334 4.66 -6.27 13.87
CA ARG A 334 4.96 -7.35 14.83
C ARG A 334 6.40 -7.30 15.36
N LEU A 335 7.23 -6.43 14.79
CA LEU A 335 8.63 -6.29 15.20
C LEU A 335 8.70 -5.68 16.60
N ASP A 336 9.36 -6.40 17.49
CA ASP A 336 9.77 -5.89 18.78
C ASP A 336 11.01 -5.01 18.60
N SER A 337 10.99 -3.79 19.14
CA SER A 337 12.06 -2.80 18.98
C SER A 337 13.36 -3.22 19.63
N ASP A 338 13.28 -3.97 20.73
CA ASP A 338 14.46 -4.32 21.55
C ASP A 338 15.15 -5.57 21.06
N THR A 339 14.38 -6.57 20.65
CA THR A 339 14.89 -7.90 20.28
C THR A 339 14.92 -8.17 18.77
N ASN A 340 14.27 -7.32 17.96
CA ASN A 340 13.98 -7.58 16.53
C ASN A 340 13.23 -8.90 16.27
N ALA A 341 12.71 -9.54 17.30
CA ALA A 341 11.88 -10.73 17.17
C ALA A 341 10.47 -10.37 16.71
N LEU A 342 9.77 -11.31 16.07
CA LEU A 342 8.38 -11.14 15.70
C LEU A 342 7.48 -11.61 16.85
N GLY A 343 6.68 -10.69 17.36
CA GLY A 343 5.76 -10.92 18.45
C GLY A 343 4.30 -10.63 18.08
N LEU A 344 3.58 -10.09 19.04
CA LEU A 344 2.22 -9.63 18.89
C LEU A 344 2.18 -8.31 18.08
N ASN A 345 1.19 -8.17 17.20
CA ASN A 345 0.96 -6.92 16.51
C ASN A 345 0.77 -5.76 17.50
N ARG A 346 1.53 -4.68 17.32
CA ARG A 346 1.48 -3.50 18.19
C ARG A 346 0.07 -2.87 18.27
N LEU A 347 -0.77 -3.06 17.24
CA LEU A 347 -2.15 -2.58 17.17
C LEU A 347 -3.17 -3.65 17.59
N CYS A 348 -2.76 -4.73 18.25
CA CYS A 348 -3.65 -5.83 18.67
C CYS A 348 -4.88 -5.32 19.43
N ALA A 349 -4.69 -4.46 20.45
CA ALA A 349 -5.78 -3.89 21.24
C ALA A 349 -6.75 -3.04 20.40
N ALA A 350 -6.24 -2.34 19.38
CA ALA A 350 -7.06 -1.57 18.45
C ALA A 350 -7.98 -2.47 17.62
N TYR A 351 -7.44 -3.55 17.06
CA TYR A 351 -8.22 -4.49 16.26
C TYR A 351 -9.22 -5.28 17.11
N GLU A 352 -8.84 -5.68 18.33
CA GLU A 352 -9.74 -6.35 19.26
C GLU A 352 -10.95 -5.46 19.58
N SER A 353 -10.74 -4.22 20.02
CA SER A 353 -11.80 -3.24 20.27
C SER A 353 -12.65 -2.94 19.02
N PHE A 354 -12.01 -2.84 17.86
CA PHE A 354 -12.71 -2.60 16.61
C PHE A 354 -13.65 -3.79 16.25
N PHE A 355 -13.19 -5.02 16.34
CA PHE A 355 -14.03 -6.18 16.03
C PHE A 355 -15.15 -6.35 17.04
N ASP A 356 -14.92 -6.11 18.34
CA ASP A 356 -15.96 -6.12 19.36
C ASP A 356 -17.08 -5.11 19.03
N HIS A 357 -16.73 -3.96 18.48
CA HIS A 357 -17.65 -2.91 18.07
C HIS A 357 -18.36 -3.19 16.73
N ALA A 358 -17.64 -3.70 15.74
CA ALA A 358 -18.05 -3.71 14.33
C ALA A 358 -18.61 -5.06 13.85
N TYR A 359 -18.29 -6.18 14.52
CA TYR A 359 -18.44 -7.53 13.99
C TYR A 359 -19.86 -7.85 13.50
N THR A 360 -20.89 -7.59 14.31
CA THR A 360 -22.29 -7.90 13.94
C THR A 360 -22.72 -7.20 12.65
N ARG A 361 -22.25 -5.96 12.46
CA ARG A 361 -22.55 -5.18 11.24
C ARG A 361 -21.74 -5.64 10.03
N LEU A 362 -20.48 -6.03 10.24
CA LEU A 362 -19.66 -6.65 9.20
C LEU A 362 -20.24 -8.00 8.75
N GLU A 363 -20.69 -8.83 9.68
CA GLU A 363 -21.33 -10.12 9.38
C GLU A 363 -22.65 -9.93 8.60
N TRP A 364 -23.44 -8.94 8.98
CA TRP A 364 -24.65 -8.58 8.23
C TRP A 364 -24.35 -8.16 6.79
N LEU A 365 -23.30 -7.34 6.57
CA LEU A 365 -22.85 -6.94 5.23
C LEU A 365 -22.36 -8.15 4.43
N ALA A 366 -21.60 -9.06 5.05
CA ALA A 366 -21.10 -10.27 4.40
C ALA A 366 -22.25 -11.19 3.94
N GLY A 367 -23.29 -11.35 4.76
CA GLY A 367 -24.50 -12.10 4.38
C GLY A 367 -25.22 -11.50 3.17
N ARG A 368 -25.30 -10.18 3.10
CA ARG A 368 -25.84 -9.49 1.91
C ARG A 368 -24.98 -9.70 0.66
N LEU A 369 -23.65 -9.62 0.80
CA LEU A 369 -22.72 -9.86 -0.31
C LEU A 369 -22.89 -11.30 -0.85
N GLN A 370 -22.94 -12.30 0.02
CA GLN A 370 -23.16 -13.71 -0.36
C GLN A 370 -24.51 -13.90 -1.08
N THR A 371 -25.55 -13.22 -0.64
CA THR A 371 -26.88 -13.29 -1.27
C THR A 371 -26.84 -12.72 -2.69
N MET A 372 -26.19 -11.57 -2.89
CA MET A 372 -26.01 -10.96 -4.20
C MET A 372 -25.18 -11.85 -5.16
N GLN A 373 -24.12 -12.48 -4.66
CA GLN A 373 -23.29 -13.40 -5.43
C GLN A 373 -24.07 -14.64 -5.90
N ARG A 374 -24.94 -15.19 -5.05
CA ARG A 374 -25.81 -16.31 -5.42
C ARG A 374 -26.85 -15.94 -6.46
N GLN A 375 -27.39 -14.74 -6.42
CA GLN A 375 -28.38 -14.23 -7.36
C GLN A 375 -27.75 -13.79 -8.71
N GLY A 376 -26.51 -13.29 -8.71
CA GLY A 376 -25.77 -12.86 -9.90
C GLY A 376 -25.09 -13.97 -10.70
N ASN A 377 -25.09 -15.22 -10.20
CA ASN A 377 -24.53 -16.40 -10.88
C ASN A 377 -25.63 -17.46 -11.04
N PRO A 378 -26.57 -17.31 -11.99
CA PRO A 378 -27.47 -18.40 -12.34
C PRO A 378 -26.63 -19.56 -12.88
N ARG A 379 -26.75 -20.75 -12.29
CA ARG A 379 -26.11 -22.02 -12.68
C ARG A 379 -26.39 -22.36 -14.14
#